data_d05a5322a4b31cb66a19d81cd9adf74f
#
_entry.id   d05a5322a4b31cb66a19d81cd9adf74f
#
_cell.length_a   1.000
_cell.length_b   1.000
_cell.length_c   1.000
_cell.angle_alpha   90.00
_cell.angle_beta   90.00
_cell.angle_gamma   90.00
#
_symmetry.space_group_name_H-M   'P 1'
#
loop_
_entity.id
_entity.type
_entity.pdbx_description
1 polymer ?
#
loop_
_entity_poly.entity_id
_entity_poly.type
_entity_poly.pdbx_seq_one_letter_code
_entity_poly.pdbx_strand_id
1 'polypeptide(L)'
;MCDRAPTHRAPAMTFEILSVETKYEGWGRYLALRVRLPSGEVVRREIEDHGRAVAVLAYDPERRTAILVRQFRAPVFYSLQQEHTIEVIAGLEEDADTETTARREAIEEAGLRLGALEHIATAWAMPGISTEQMTLYLATYSAGDRIQEGGGVATEHENISVEEIPLAQLGKLIATGEIADMKTLMLVQALMLRRPDLFG
;
A
#
# COMPACT_ATOMS: atom_id res chain seq x y z
N MET A 1 45.37 21.34 -39.52
CA MET A 1 44.26 21.81 -38.63
C MET A 1 42.98 21.27 -39.16
N CYS A 2 42.43 20.27 -38.50
CA CYS A 2 41.18 19.63 -38.93
C CYS A 2 40.08 20.13 -38.00
N ASP A 3 39.29 21.07 -38.52
CA ASP A 3 38.15 21.65 -37.78
C ASP A 3 37.06 20.58 -37.63
N ARG A 4 36.86 20.08 -36.41
CA ARG A 4 35.69 19.23 -36.08
C ARG A 4 34.50 20.15 -35.86
N ALA A 5 33.55 20.09 -36.78
CA ALA A 5 32.24 20.70 -36.63
C ALA A 5 31.57 20.22 -35.34
N PRO A 6 30.85 21.07 -34.58
CA PRO A 6 30.12 20.67 -33.41
C PRO A 6 28.97 19.75 -33.81
N THR A 7 29.01 18.52 -33.30
CA THR A 7 27.87 17.59 -33.43
C THR A 7 26.71 18.12 -32.58
N HIS A 8 25.76 18.80 -33.24
CA HIS A 8 24.45 19.09 -32.65
C HIS A 8 23.79 17.76 -32.31
N ARG A 9 23.89 17.34 -31.04
CA ARG A 9 23.07 16.26 -30.50
C ARG A 9 21.66 16.79 -30.46
N ALA A 10 20.76 16.24 -31.31
CA ALA A 10 19.33 16.53 -31.24
C ALA A 10 18.86 16.35 -29.78
N PRO A 11 18.02 17.26 -29.24
CA PRO A 11 17.50 17.11 -27.89
C PRO A 11 16.84 15.74 -27.78
N ALA A 12 17.19 14.99 -26.72
CA ALA A 12 16.58 13.69 -26.47
C ALA A 12 15.06 13.91 -26.37
N MET A 13 14.28 13.26 -27.28
CA MET A 13 12.84 13.34 -27.26
C MET A 13 12.36 12.70 -25.96
N THR A 14 11.66 13.47 -25.12
CA THR A 14 11.13 13.03 -23.82
C THR A 14 9.65 12.68 -23.96
N PHE A 15 9.12 11.92 -23.00
CA PHE A 15 7.69 11.72 -22.87
C PHE A 15 7.00 13.04 -22.53
N GLU A 16 5.85 13.30 -23.14
CA GLU A 16 5.06 14.52 -22.91
C GLU A 16 3.60 14.19 -22.75
N ILE A 17 2.99 14.65 -21.64
CA ILE A 17 1.52 14.57 -21.45
C ILE A 17 0.88 15.72 -22.22
N LEU A 18 0.14 15.41 -23.27
CA LEU A 18 -0.52 16.39 -24.15
C LEU A 18 -1.87 16.84 -23.60
N SER A 19 -2.60 15.92 -22.97
CA SER A 19 -3.89 16.22 -22.36
C SER A 19 -4.24 15.16 -21.31
N VAL A 20 -5.02 15.59 -20.32
CA VAL A 20 -5.64 14.76 -19.30
C VAL A 20 -7.14 15.03 -19.35
N GLU A 21 -7.94 13.98 -19.44
CA GLU A 21 -9.41 14.05 -19.45
C GLU A 21 -9.94 13.16 -18.33
N THR A 22 -10.73 13.72 -17.42
CA THR A 22 -11.44 12.95 -16.40
C THR A 22 -12.61 12.22 -17.02
N LYS A 23 -12.63 10.90 -16.95
CA LYS A 23 -13.70 10.04 -17.48
C LYS A 23 -14.73 9.69 -16.43
N TYR A 24 -14.32 9.59 -15.19
CA TYR A 24 -15.16 9.37 -14.02
C TYR A 24 -14.53 10.03 -12.79
N GLU A 25 -15.37 10.55 -11.92
CA GLU A 25 -14.98 11.12 -10.63
C GLU A 25 -15.97 10.62 -9.56
N GLY A 26 -15.43 9.96 -8.56
CA GLY A 26 -16.17 9.37 -7.44
C GLY A 26 -15.25 9.31 -6.23
N TRP A 27 -15.15 8.15 -5.57
CA TRP A 27 -14.17 7.92 -4.50
C TRP A 27 -12.73 8.12 -5.00
N GLY A 28 -12.44 7.75 -6.23
CA GLY A 28 -11.22 8.07 -6.96
C GLY A 28 -11.55 8.65 -8.32
N ARG A 29 -10.54 8.95 -9.11
CA ARG A 29 -10.70 9.45 -10.48
C ARG A 29 -10.23 8.42 -11.48
N TYR A 30 -10.95 8.31 -12.60
CA TYR A 30 -10.50 7.57 -13.78
C TYR A 30 -10.17 8.55 -14.90
N LEU A 31 -8.91 8.57 -15.30
CA LEU A 31 -8.36 9.55 -16.23
C LEU A 31 -7.97 8.92 -17.56
N ALA A 32 -8.16 9.64 -18.66
CA ALA A 32 -7.61 9.29 -19.96
C ALA A 32 -6.58 10.34 -20.38
N LEU A 33 -5.36 9.88 -20.65
CA LEU A 33 -4.23 10.71 -21.04
C LEU A 33 -3.91 10.51 -22.52
N ARG A 34 -3.51 11.60 -23.18
CA ARG A 34 -2.76 11.52 -24.44
C ARG A 34 -1.29 11.80 -24.16
N VAL A 35 -0.45 10.86 -24.53
CA VAL A 35 0.98 10.93 -24.27
C VAL A 35 1.76 10.85 -25.57
N ARG A 36 2.65 11.81 -25.81
CA ARG A 36 3.62 11.73 -26.89
C ARG A 36 4.82 10.91 -26.43
N LEU A 37 5.14 9.87 -27.18
CA LEU A 37 6.32 9.03 -26.95
C LEU A 37 7.58 9.72 -27.53
N PRO A 38 8.78 9.30 -27.14
CA PRO A 38 10.03 9.79 -27.74
C PRO A 38 10.14 9.53 -29.23
N SER A 39 9.39 8.57 -29.78
CA SER A 39 9.27 8.33 -31.23
C SER A 39 8.47 9.39 -31.99
N GLY A 40 7.76 10.29 -31.28
CA GLY A 40 6.80 11.23 -31.84
C GLY A 40 5.36 10.69 -31.93
N GLU A 41 5.18 9.39 -31.76
CA GLU A 41 3.85 8.76 -31.74
C GLU A 41 3.03 9.25 -30.56
N VAL A 42 1.72 9.45 -30.76
CA VAL A 42 0.78 9.81 -29.69
C VAL A 42 -0.08 8.60 -29.34
N VAL A 43 0.01 8.20 -28.08
CA VAL A 43 -0.75 7.06 -27.55
C VAL A 43 -1.74 7.53 -26.49
N ARG A 44 -2.83 6.76 -26.31
CA ARG A 44 -3.75 6.93 -25.19
C ARG A 44 -3.33 6.01 -24.04
N ARG A 45 -3.44 6.53 -22.81
CA ARG A 45 -3.27 5.76 -21.56
C ARG A 45 -4.42 6.08 -20.62
N GLU A 46 -4.77 5.12 -19.81
CA GLU A 46 -5.81 5.24 -18.80
C GLU A 46 -5.17 5.07 -17.43
N ILE A 47 -5.64 5.85 -16.44
CA ILE A 47 -5.09 5.88 -15.09
C ILE A 47 -6.22 5.88 -14.07
N GLU A 48 -6.07 5.09 -13.03
CA GLU A 48 -6.80 5.22 -11.78
C GLU A 48 -6.01 6.11 -10.83
N ASP A 49 -6.65 7.14 -10.29
CA ASP A 49 -6.00 8.12 -9.41
C ASP A 49 -6.70 8.13 -8.05
N HIS A 50 -6.06 7.50 -7.06
CA HIS A 50 -6.55 7.33 -5.70
C HIS A 50 -5.69 8.05 -4.66
N GLY A 51 -4.60 8.71 -5.09
CA GLY A 51 -3.68 9.39 -4.19
C GLY A 51 -2.61 8.46 -3.60
N ARG A 52 -2.20 8.80 -2.39
CA ARG A 52 -1.17 8.05 -1.65
C ARG A 52 -1.78 7.30 -0.49
N ALA A 53 -1.10 6.24 -0.05
CA ALA A 53 -1.55 5.43 1.06
C ALA A 53 -0.37 5.04 1.96
N VAL A 54 -0.68 4.63 3.18
CA VAL A 54 0.27 4.02 4.11
C VAL A 54 -0.20 2.62 4.46
N ALA A 55 0.74 1.76 4.81
CA ALA A 55 0.41 0.47 5.41
C ALA A 55 1.43 0.13 6.51
N VAL A 56 0.97 -0.51 7.58
CA VAL A 56 1.81 -0.87 8.71
C VAL A 56 1.51 -2.27 9.21
N LEU A 57 2.55 -3.09 9.34
CA LEU A 57 2.48 -4.36 10.07
C LEU A 57 2.94 -4.10 11.51
N ALA A 58 1.99 -4.14 12.44
CA ALA A 58 2.27 -4.08 13.86
C ALA A 58 2.57 -5.48 14.40
N TYR A 59 3.69 -5.67 15.09
CA TYR A 59 4.09 -6.96 15.67
C TYR A 59 4.62 -6.83 17.09
N ASP A 60 4.35 -7.85 17.89
CA ASP A 60 4.86 -8.01 19.26
C ASP A 60 6.01 -9.04 19.24
N PRO A 61 7.27 -8.60 19.43
CA PRO A 61 8.42 -9.49 19.39
C PRO A 61 8.51 -10.45 20.59
N GLU A 62 7.87 -10.11 21.72
CA GLU A 62 7.89 -10.96 22.92
C GLU A 62 6.84 -12.07 22.81
N ARG A 63 5.62 -11.73 22.41
CA ARG A 63 4.50 -12.66 22.22
C ARG A 63 4.54 -13.37 20.88
N ARG A 64 5.40 -12.92 19.95
CA ARG A 64 5.52 -13.40 18.56
C ARG A 64 4.19 -13.39 17.83
N THR A 65 3.45 -12.28 17.93
CA THR A 65 2.17 -12.06 17.27
C THR A 65 2.23 -10.83 16.39
N ALA A 66 1.30 -10.73 15.44
CA ALA A 66 1.05 -9.52 14.66
C ALA A 66 -0.44 -9.20 14.65
N ILE A 67 -0.77 -7.91 14.54
CA ILE A 67 -2.13 -7.44 14.34
C ILE A 67 -2.38 -7.29 12.84
N LEU A 68 -3.45 -7.93 12.38
CA LEU A 68 -4.01 -7.79 11.05
C LEU A 68 -5.48 -7.40 11.16
N VAL A 69 -6.03 -6.99 10.05
CA VAL A 69 -7.45 -6.66 9.92
C VAL A 69 -8.09 -7.56 8.86
N ARG A 70 -9.33 -7.93 9.11
CA ARG A 70 -10.17 -8.63 8.14
C ARG A 70 -11.26 -7.68 7.69
N GLN A 71 -11.36 -7.44 6.40
CA GLN A 71 -12.31 -6.48 5.85
C GLN A 71 -12.88 -6.90 4.50
N PHE A 72 -14.03 -6.34 4.15
CA PHE A 72 -14.64 -6.51 2.86
C PHE A 72 -13.89 -5.70 1.78
N ARG A 73 -13.64 -6.33 0.63
CA ARG A 73 -13.10 -5.65 -0.55
C ARG A 73 -13.98 -5.94 -1.77
N ALA A 74 -14.71 -4.93 -2.23
CA ALA A 74 -15.63 -5.06 -3.36
C ALA A 74 -14.99 -5.66 -4.62
N PRO A 75 -13.76 -5.32 -5.05
CA PRO A 75 -13.11 -5.94 -6.21
C PRO A 75 -12.85 -7.44 -6.01
N VAL A 76 -12.46 -7.84 -4.81
CA VAL A 76 -12.22 -9.26 -4.49
C VAL A 76 -13.53 -10.04 -4.48
N PHE A 77 -14.56 -9.47 -3.86
CA PHE A 77 -15.89 -10.07 -3.85
C PHE A 77 -16.47 -10.19 -5.27
N TYR A 78 -16.34 -9.15 -6.08
CA TYR A 78 -16.79 -9.16 -7.48
C TYR A 78 -16.12 -10.27 -8.29
N SER A 79 -14.81 -10.46 -8.10
CA SER A 79 -14.01 -11.40 -8.91
C SER A 79 -14.09 -12.85 -8.44
N LEU A 80 -14.13 -13.07 -7.12
CA LEU A 80 -13.96 -14.39 -6.50
C LEU A 80 -15.12 -14.79 -5.58
N GLN A 81 -16.09 -13.91 -5.32
CA GLN A 81 -17.14 -14.09 -4.29
C GLN A 81 -16.57 -14.33 -2.88
N GLN A 82 -15.35 -13.88 -2.65
CA GLN A 82 -14.70 -13.92 -1.35
C GLN A 82 -15.09 -12.67 -0.56
N GLU A 83 -15.73 -12.84 0.58
CA GLU A 83 -16.31 -11.74 1.36
C GLU A 83 -15.26 -10.90 2.10
N HIS A 84 -14.13 -11.50 2.49
CA HIS A 84 -13.14 -10.84 3.32
C HIS A 84 -11.71 -11.12 2.84
N THR A 85 -10.84 -10.15 3.05
CA THR A 85 -9.39 -10.28 2.93
C THR A 85 -8.72 -10.07 4.28
N ILE A 86 -7.57 -10.73 4.50
CA ILE A 86 -6.72 -10.50 5.67
C ILE A 86 -5.60 -9.56 5.22
N GLU A 87 -5.52 -8.41 5.87
CA GLU A 87 -4.62 -7.32 5.48
C GLU A 87 -3.89 -6.73 6.68
N VAL A 88 -2.77 -6.08 6.44
CA VAL A 88 -2.16 -5.16 7.41
C VAL A 88 -3.01 -3.90 7.51
N ILE A 89 -2.88 -3.17 8.60
CA ILE A 89 -3.48 -1.85 8.81
C ILE A 89 -3.05 -0.92 7.68
N ALA A 90 -3.99 -0.21 7.03
CA ALA A 90 -3.68 0.68 5.92
C ALA A 90 -4.77 1.72 5.67
N GLY A 91 -4.37 2.93 5.28
CA GLY A 91 -5.30 3.99 4.93
C GLY A 91 -4.70 5.02 3.96
N LEU A 92 -5.54 5.91 3.47
CA LEU A 92 -5.12 7.01 2.60
C LEU A 92 -4.31 8.05 3.39
N GLU A 93 -3.30 8.62 2.73
CA GLU A 93 -2.47 9.70 3.28
C GLU A 93 -3.26 11.01 3.27
N GLU A 94 -3.90 11.32 4.39
CA GLU A 94 -4.67 12.55 4.60
C GLU A 94 -3.95 13.54 5.53
N ASP A 95 -2.95 13.07 6.27
CA ASP A 95 -2.18 13.83 7.24
C ASP A 95 -0.95 14.52 6.64
N ALA A 96 -0.29 15.33 7.44
CA ALA A 96 0.91 16.09 7.06
C ALA A 96 2.11 15.18 6.72
N ASP A 97 2.14 13.97 7.25
CA ASP A 97 3.18 12.98 7.01
C ASP A 97 2.65 11.54 7.16
N THR A 98 3.35 10.60 6.55
CA THR A 98 2.95 9.19 6.50
C THR A 98 3.02 8.48 7.85
N GLU A 99 3.87 8.92 8.78
CA GLU A 99 3.95 8.32 10.13
C GLU A 99 2.72 8.70 10.96
N THR A 100 2.28 9.96 10.88
CA THR A 100 1.05 10.43 11.54
C THR A 100 -0.16 9.66 11.01
N THR A 101 -0.28 9.51 9.68
CA THR A 101 -1.35 8.70 9.08
C THR A 101 -1.29 7.25 9.57
N ALA A 102 -0.12 6.58 9.55
CA ALA A 102 0.01 5.19 10.02
C ALA A 102 -0.43 5.01 11.48
N ARG A 103 -0.14 5.98 12.35
CA ARG A 103 -0.55 5.96 13.76
C ARG A 103 -2.05 6.18 13.95
N ARG A 104 -2.64 7.08 13.16
CA ARG A 104 -4.09 7.33 13.16
C ARG A 104 -4.84 6.07 12.72
N GLU A 105 -4.46 5.48 11.57
CA GLU A 105 -5.08 4.27 11.05
C GLU A 105 -4.97 3.08 12.02
N ALA A 106 -3.83 2.94 12.70
CA ALA A 106 -3.67 1.88 13.69
C ALA A 106 -4.62 2.02 14.89
N ILE A 107 -4.98 3.25 15.27
CA ILE A 107 -5.97 3.50 16.31
C ILE A 107 -7.38 3.22 15.78
N GLU A 108 -7.71 3.71 14.59
CA GLU A 108 -9.05 3.61 13.99
C GLU A 108 -9.40 2.16 13.62
N GLU A 109 -8.54 1.48 12.87
CA GLU A 109 -8.77 0.12 12.41
C GLU A 109 -8.56 -0.93 13.51
N ALA A 110 -7.47 -0.81 14.28
CA ALA A 110 -7.05 -1.85 15.22
C ALA A 110 -7.11 -1.48 16.71
N GLY A 111 -7.43 -0.23 17.04
CA GLY A 111 -7.42 0.23 18.42
C GLY A 111 -6.03 0.22 19.05
N LEU A 112 -4.98 0.34 18.23
CA LEU A 112 -3.60 0.05 18.60
C LEU A 112 -2.72 1.31 18.61
N ARG A 113 -1.99 1.53 19.70
CA ARG A 113 -0.92 2.51 19.74
C ARG A 113 0.37 1.87 19.24
N LEU A 114 0.97 2.45 18.19
CA LEU A 114 2.22 1.96 17.62
C LEU A 114 3.44 2.48 18.38
N GLY A 115 4.40 1.61 18.58
CA GLY A 115 5.75 1.96 19.05
C GLY A 115 6.58 2.67 17.95
N ALA A 116 7.86 2.37 17.86
CA ALA A 116 8.73 2.90 16.80
C ALA A 116 8.29 2.37 15.43
N LEU A 117 8.20 3.28 14.45
CA LEU A 117 7.95 2.96 13.05
C LEU A 117 9.29 2.77 12.33
N GLU A 118 9.43 1.66 11.62
CA GLU A 118 10.54 1.37 10.73
C GLU A 118 10.05 1.46 9.28
N HIS A 119 10.51 2.47 8.54
CA HIS A 119 10.21 2.58 7.11
C HIS A 119 10.84 1.43 6.33
N ILE A 120 10.04 0.72 5.54
CA ILE A 120 10.47 -0.42 4.75
C ILE A 120 10.68 -0.03 3.29
N ALA A 121 9.68 0.60 2.70
CA ALA A 121 9.70 1.03 1.31
C ALA A 121 8.60 2.07 1.05
N THR A 122 8.78 2.84 -0.01
CA THR A 122 7.70 3.56 -0.69
C THR A 122 7.62 3.00 -2.11
N ALA A 123 6.50 2.38 -2.45
CA ALA A 123 6.36 1.62 -3.69
C ALA A 123 5.02 1.92 -4.40
N TRP A 124 5.00 1.74 -5.69
CA TRP A 124 3.77 1.81 -6.48
C TRP A 124 2.95 0.53 -6.28
N ALA A 125 1.66 0.68 -5.98
CA ALA A 125 0.75 -0.46 -5.84
C ALA A 125 0.52 -1.16 -7.19
N MET A 126 0.16 -0.41 -8.23
CA MET A 126 -0.04 -0.91 -9.59
C MET A 126 0.50 0.08 -10.65
N PRO A 127 1.82 0.12 -10.92
CA PRO A 127 2.43 1.17 -11.77
C PRO A 127 1.96 1.15 -13.22
N GLY A 128 1.27 0.11 -13.64
CA GLY A 128 0.71 0.00 -15.00
C GLY A 128 -0.60 0.75 -15.20
N ILE A 129 -1.32 1.08 -14.12
CA ILE A 129 -2.64 1.71 -14.21
C ILE A 129 -2.92 2.73 -13.11
N SER A 130 -2.37 2.58 -11.90
CA SER A 130 -2.71 3.42 -10.75
C SER A 130 -1.62 4.42 -10.40
N THR A 131 -2.03 5.61 -9.94
CA THR A 131 -1.16 6.61 -9.32
C THR A 131 -0.86 6.28 -7.85
N GLU A 132 -1.46 5.25 -7.30
CA GLU A 132 -1.31 4.90 -5.90
C GLU A 132 0.13 4.53 -5.55
N GLN A 133 0.70 5.29 -4.63
CA GLN A 133 2.00 5.04 -4.04
C GLN A 133 1.80 4.76 -2.54
N MET A 134 2.32 3.63 -2.07
CA MET A 134 2.17 3.20 -0.68
C MET A 134 3.48 3.33 0.07
N THR A 135 3.43 3.96 1.26
CA THR A 135 4.55 3.96 2.20
C THR A 135 4.32 2.85 3.23
N LEU A 136 5.28 1.95 3.35
CA LEU A 136 5.19 0.70 4.10
C LEU A 136 6.06 0.76 5.36
N TYR A 137 5.47 0.40 6.51
CA TYR A 137 6.13 0.41 7.82
C TYR A 137 6.03 -0.94 8.53
N LEU A 138 7.07 -1.27 9.31
CA LEU A 138 6.97 -2.17 10.44
C LEU A 138 6.86 -1.35 11.72
N ALA A 139 6.07 -1.81 12.69
CA ALA A 139 5.99 -1.17 13.99
C ALA A 139 5.92 -2.21 15.10
N THR A 140 6.56 -1.94 16.23
CA THR A 140 6.39 -2.77 17.41
C THR A 140 5.18 -2.33 18.23
N TYR A 141 4.56 -3.27 18.93
CA TYR A 141 3.57 -3.02 19.97
C TYR A 141 3.75 -4.00 21.12
N SER A 142 3.08 -3.76 22.23
CA SER A 142 2.96 -4.66 23.37
C SER A 142 1.48 -4.83 23.75
N ALA A 143 1.17 -5.79 24.60
CA ALA A 143 -0.21 -6.05 25.01
C ALA A 143 -0.92 -4.83 25.63
N GLY A 144 -0.18 -3.94 26.30
CA GLY A 144 -0.71 -2.69 26.88
C GLY A 144 -1.01 -1.57 25.88
N ASP A 145 -0.59 -1.73 24.63
CA ASP A 145 -0.78 -0.73 23.58
C ASP A 145 -2.14 -0.85 22.85
N ARG A 146 -2.86 -1.94 23.10
CA ARG A 146 -4.24 -2.07 22.63
C ARG A 146 -5.17 -1.26 23.52
N ILE A 147 -5.58 -0.07 23.08
CA ILE A 147 -6.29 0.94 23.89
C ILE A 147 -7.81 0.95 23.64
N GLN A 148 -8.26 0.30 22.57
CA GLN A 148 -9.68 0.16 22.21
C GLN A 148 -9.88 -1.06 21.30
N GLU A 149 -11.13 -1.35 20.92
CA GLU A 149 -11.43 -2.53 20.10
C GLU A 149 -10.97 -2.37 18.65
N GLY A 150 -10.99 -1.16 18.11
CA GLY A 150 -10.81 -0.88 16.68
C GLY A 150 -12.10 -1.17 15.91
N GLY A 151 -11.97 -1.44 14.62
CA GLY A 151 -13.11 -1.80 13.77
C GLY A 151 -13.39 -0.81 12.64
N GLY A 152 -12.52 0.17 12.46
CA GLY A 152 -12.64 1.22 11.45
C GLY A 152 -13.59 2.34 11.84
N VAL A 153 -13.85 3.25 10.90
CA VAL A 153 -14.68 4.42 11.09
C VAL A 153 -16.12 4.12 10.62
N ALA A 154 -17.08 4.16 11.53
CA ALA A 154 -18.47 3.82 11.25
C ALA A 154 -19.10 4.62 10.09
N THR A 155 -18.69 5.88 9.91
CA THR A 155 -19.17 6.76 8.82
C THR A 155 -18.65 6.35 7.44
N GLU A 156 -17.59 5.55 7.39
CA GLU A 156 -16.98 5.04 6.15
C GLU A 156 -17.52 3.67 5.77
N HIS A 157 -18.46 3.14 6.56
CA HIS A 157 -19.03 1.80 6.38
C HIS A 157 -17.97 0.68 6.35
N GLU A 158 -16.85 0.91 7.01
CA GLU A 158 -15.83 -0.11 7.21
C GLU A 158 -16.34 -1.17 8.18
N ASN A 159 -16.37 -2.39 7.73
CA ASN A 159 -16.71 -3.54 8.55
C ASN A 159 -15.43 -4.35 8.81
N ILE A 160 -14.60 -3.80 9.69
CA ILE A 160 -13.29 -4.34 10.01
C ILE A 160 -13.37 -5.19 11.28
N SER A 161 -12.75 -6.36 11.25
CA SER A 161 -12.46 -7.15 12.46
C SER A 161 -10.96 -7.29 12.65
N VAL A 162 -10.52 -7.12 13.90
CA VAL A 162 -9.11 -7.16 14.26
C VAL A 162 -8.71 -8.59 14.63
N GLU A 163 -7.64 -9.09 14.01
CA GLU A 163 -7.09 -10.42 14.29
C GLU A 163 -5.66 -10.31 14.80
N GLU A 164 -5.39 -10.91 15.97
CA GLU A 164 -4.04 -11.10 16.46
C GLU A 164 -3.57 -12.50 16.07
N ILE A 165 -2.58 -12.59 15.18
CA ILE A 165 -2.13 -13.85 14.57
C ILE A 165 -0.70 -14.14 15.03
N PRO A 166 -0.40 -15.38 15.52
CA PRO A 166 0.97 -15.81 15.76
C PRO A 166 1.83 -15.71 14.48
N LEU A 167 3.04 -15.19 14.58
CA LEU A 167 3.93 -14.98 13.42
C LEU A 167 4.25 -16.30 12.69
N ALA A 168 4.38 -17.41 13.43
CA ALA A 168 4.56 -18.74 12.83
C ALA A 168 3.33 -19.17 11.98
N GLN A 169 2.11 -18.79 12.41
CA GLN A 169 0.89 -19.03 11.63
C GLN A 169 0.82 -18.09 10.42
N LEU A 170 1.17 -16.82 10.60
CA LEU A 170 1.19 -15.82 9.54
C LEU A 170 2.10 -16.25 8.37
N GLY A 171 3.29 -16.79 8.69
CA GLY A 171 4.18 -17.38 7.69
C GLY A 171 3.53 -18.54 6.92
N LYS A 172 2.71 -19.37 7.57
CA LYS A 172 1.96 -20.45 6.89
C LYS A 172 0.85 -19.92 5.99
N LEU A 173 0.07 -18.94 6.44
CA LEU A 173 -1.00 -18.33 5.65
C LEU A 173 -0.47 -17.69 4.36
N ILE A 174 0.76 -17.17 4.37
CA ILE A 174 1.44 -16.70 3.16
C ILE A 174 1.83 -17.89 2.26
N ALA A 175 2.42 -18.92 2.83
CA ALA A 175 2.89 -20.09 2.08
C ALA A 175 1.73 -20.85 1.39
N THR A 176 0.53 -20.84 1.99
CA THR A 176 -0.68 -21.48 1.45
C THR A 176 -1.47 -20.58 0.51
N GLY A 177 -1.14 -19.28 0.41
CA GLY A 177 -1.85 -18.30 -0.42
C GLY A 177 -3.16 -17.80 0.18
N GLU A 178 -3.42 -18.05 1.46
CA GLU A 178 -4.58 -17.51 2.17
C GLU A 178 -4.48 -16.00 2.39
N ILE A 179 -3.26 -15.47 2.49
CA ILE A 179 -2.98 -14.04 2.41
C ILE A 179 -2.58 -13.72 0.98
N ALA A 180 -3.42 -12.97 0.28
CA ALA A 180 -3.27 -12.61 -1.13
C ALA A 180 -3.11 -11.10 -1.37
N ASP A 181 -3.14 -10.29 -0.32
CA ASP A 181 -2.93 -8.84 -0.39
C ASP A 181 -1.43 -8.50 -0.48
N MET A 182 -1.03 -7.75 -1.52
CA MET A 182 0.39 -7.49 -1.82
C MET A 182 1.11 -6.71 -0.72
N LYS A 183 0.48 -5.68 -0.12
CA LYS A 183 1.11 -4.90 0.95
C LYS A 183 1.38 -5.76 2.19
N THR A 184 0.45 -6.64 2.52
CA THR A 184 0.58 -7.61 3.62
C THR A 184 1.68 -8.62 3.34
N LEU A 185 1.70 -9.21 2.15
CA LEU A 185 2.78 -10.12 1.72
C LEU A 185 4.15 -9.46 1.83
N MET A 186 4.29 -8.23 1.33
CA MET A 186 5.55 -7.50 1.34
C MET A 186 6.03 -7.21 2.77
N LEU A 187 5.15 -6.73 3.65
CA LEU A 187 5.52 -6.38 5.02
C LEU A 187 5.84 -7.61 5.87
N VAL A 188 5.08 -8.70 5.73
CA VAL A 188 5.38 -9.95 6.44
C VAL A 188 6.70 -10.55 5.96
N GLN A 189 6.95 -10.58 4.65
CA GLN A 189 8.22 -11.04 4.11
C GLN A 189 9.39 -10.15 4.55
N ALA A 190 9.19 -8.84 4.62
CA ALA A 190 10.19 -7.93 5.16
C ALA A 190 10.52 -8.23 6.63
N LEU A 191 9.52 -8.51 7.46
CA LEU A 191 9.72 -8.93 8.84
C LEU A 191 10.42 -10.28 8.93
N MET A 192 10.02 -11.28 8.13
CA MET A 192 10.69 -12.60 8.07
C MET A 192 12.17 -12.49 7.72
N LEU A 193 12.53 -11.62 6.80
CA LEU A 193 13.93 -11.41 6.39
C LEU A 193 14.76 -10.71 7.48
N ARG A 194 14.15 -9.78 8.22
CA ARG A 194 14.83 -8.99 9.28
C ARG A 194 14.89 -9.73 10.62
N ARG A 195 13.84 -10.47 10.91
CA ARG A 195 13.64 -11.13 12.21
C ARG A 195 13.16 -12.58 12.02
N PRO A 196 13.96 -13.43 11.35
CA PRO A 196 13.61 -14.84 11.14
C PRO A 196 13.42 -15.61 12.46
N ASP A 197 14.07 -15.16 13.52
CA ASP A 197 13.95 -15.70 14.88
C ASP A 197 12.51 -15.65 15.44
N LEU A 198 11.67 -14.78 14.94
CA LEU A 198 10.29 -14.62 15.40
C LEU A 198 9.30 -15.64 14.77
N PHE A 199 9.69 -16.30 13.70
CA PHE A 199 8.81 -17.19 12.92
C PHE A 199 9.05 -18.69 13.19
N GLY A 200 10.07 -19.02 13.98
CA GLY A 200 10.47 -20.39 14.33
C GLY A 200 9.88 -20.88 15.64
#